data_b4e6a34257d2b294923d79ad1c395c4d
#
_entry.id   b4e6a34257d2b294923d79ad1c395c4d
#
_cell.length_a   1.000
_cell.length_b   1.000
_cell.length_c   1.000
_cell.angle_alpha   90.00
_cell.angle_beta   90.00
_cell.angle_gamma   90.00
#
_symmetry.space_group_name_H-M   'P 1'
#
loop_
_entity.id
_entity.type
_entity.pdbx_description
1 polymer ?
#
loop_
_entity_poly.entity_id
_entity_poly.type
_entity_poly.pdbx_seq_one_letter_code
_entity_poly.pdbx_strand_id
1 'polypeptide(L)'
;IIKTGSRTKKTSAGYNLTNLFIGSEGTLGIITEVQLRLSPIPESIMSAVCQFTDLESAVLTSQEVIQYGIPIARIEMLNKDQMELVINYSKLKDYEALPTLFFEFHGSEESNKESIKIVEELSKNNNGSDFKWAETLEDRNKLWQARHDCYY
;
A
#
# COMPACT_ATOMS: atom_id res chain seq x y z
N ILE A 1 35.76 4.54 1.72
CA ILE A 1 34.68 3.70 1.16
C ILE A 1 34.53 2.48 2.05
N ILE A 2 33.30 2.23 2.51
CA ILE A 2 32.95 1.07 3.35
C ILE A 2 31.86 0.24 2.68
N LYS A 3 31.81 -1.05 2.98
CA LYS A 3 30.71 -1.95 2.63
C LYS A 3 30.02 -2.36 3.92
N THR A 4 28.71 -2.14 4.00
CA THR A 4 27.94 -2.29 5.25
C THR A 4 27.14 -3.59 5.31
N GLY A 5 27.05 -4.34 4.24
CA GLY A 5 26.22 -5.55 4.17
C GLY A 5 26.96 -6.75 3.60
N SER A 6 26.31 -7.89 3.67
CA SER A 6 26.74 -9.15 3.08
C SER A 6 25.59 -9.84 2.34
N ARG A 7 25.91 -10.85 1.51
CA ARG A 7 24.90 -11.65 0.78
C ARG A 7 24.18 -12.68 1.65
N THR A 8 24.62 -12.84 2.90
CA THR A 8 24.02 -13.81 3.82
C THR A 8 22.62 -13.36 4.25
N LYS A 9 21.74 -14.36 4.48
CA LYS A 9 20.37 -14.09 4.92
C LYS A 9 20.32 -13.46 6.31
N LYS A 10 21.26 -13.81 7.18
CA LYS A 10 21.42 -13.27 8.53
C LYS A 10 22.89 -13.25 8.91
N THR A 11 23.26 -12.38 9.86
CA THR A 11 24.57 -12.35 10.52
C THR A 11 24.36 -12.05 12.00
N SER A 12 25.23 -12.61 12.83
CA SER A 12 25.32 -12.31 14.28
C SER A 12 26.54 -11.42 14.61
N ALA A 13 27.31 -11.02 13.58
CA ALA A 13 28.53 -10.24 13.75
C ALA A 13 28.26 -8.73 13.72
N GLY A 14 28.26 -8.09 14.88
CA GLY A 14 28.17 -6.64 15.02
C GLY A 14 26.81 -6.02 14.67
N TYR A 15 26.80 -4.70 14.58
CA TYR A 15 25.61 -3.94 14.23
C TYR A 15 25.27 -4.01 12.73
N ASN A 16 23.99 -3.89 12.40
CA ASN A 16 23.53 -3.78 11.01
C ASN A 16 23.70 -2.34 10.53
N LEU A 17 24.89 -2.02 10.04
CA LEU A 17 25.19 -0.68 9.52
C LEU A 17 24.42 -0.34 8.24
N THR A 18 23.96 -1.33 7.47
CA THR A 18 23.11 -1.08 6.30
C THR A 18 21.81 -0.39 6.71
N ASN A 19 21.15 -0.88 7.77
CA ASN A 19 19.94 -0.25 8.29
C ASN A 19 20.18 1.15 8.88
N LEU A 20 21.39 1.44 9.34
CA LEU A 20 21.76 2.77 9.81
C LEU A 20 21.77 3.81 8.66
N PHE A 21 22.22 3.41 7.46
CA PHE A 21 22.29 4.30 6.31
C PHE A 21 20.94 4.42 5.58
N ILE A 22 20.07 3.41 5.67
CA ILE A 22 18.71 3.48 5.07
C ILE A 22 17.91 4.57 5.79
N GLY A 23 17.36 5.52 5.00
CA GLY A 23 16.61 6.65 5.53
C GLY A 23 17.47 7.82 6.06
N SER A 24 18.79 7.77 5.91
CA SER A 24 19.69 8.84 6.35
C SER A 24 19.64 10.11 5.48
N GLU A 25 19.02 10.06 4.33
CA GLU A 25 18.89 11.18 3.38
C GLU A 25 20.21 11.90 3.07
N GLY A 26 21.33 11.14 3.02
CA GLY A 26 22.66 11.68 2.75
C GLY A 26 23.37 12.30 3.95
N THR A 27 22.77 12.33 5.15
CA THR A 27 23.37 12.96 6.33
C THR A 27 24.54 12.16 6.91
N LEU A 28 24.56 10.85 6.72
CA LEU A 28 25.61 9.95 7.24
C LEU A 28 26.66 9.58 6.20
N GLY A 29 26.40 9.82 4.93
CA GLY A 29 27.31 9.52 3.83
C GLY A 29 26.62 9.43 2.50
N ILE A 30 27.43 9.25 1.43
CA ILE A 30 26.95 9.09 0.05
C ILE A 30 26.91 7.61 -0.26
N ILE A 31 25.71 7.11 -0.65
CA ILE A 31 25.51 5.74 -1.11
C ILE A 31 25.87 5.68 -2.59
N THR A 32 26.93 4.94 -2.93
CA THR A 32 27.46 4.81 -4.30
C THR A 32 27.09 3.49 -4.97
N GLU A 33 26.77 2.47 -4.21
CA GLU A 33 26.41 1.14 -4.70
C GLU A 33 25.37 0.51 -3.77
N VAL A 34 24.33 -0.09 -4.36
CA VAL A 34 23.26 -0.78 -3.63
C VAL A 34 23.08 -2.19 -4.20
N GLN A 35 23.06 -3.19 -3.33
CA GLN A 35 22.68 -4.55 -3.68
C GLN A 35 21.27 -4.83 -3.13
N LEU A 36 20.32 -5.12 -4.01
CA LEU A 36 18.92 -5.36 -3.67
C LEU A 36 18.58 -6.86 -3.74
N ARG A 37 17.71 -7.29 -2.85
CA ARG A 37 17.01 -8.56 -3.02
C ARG A 37 15.81 -8.32 -3.92
N LEU A 38 15.67 -9.12 -4.98
CA LEU A 38 14.55 -9.06 -5.89
C LEU A 38 13.52 -10.13 -5.50
N SER A 39 12.26 -9.79 -5.65
CA SER A 39 11.13 -10.72 -5.60
C SER A 39 10.66 -11.03 -7.03
N PRO A 40 10.11 -12.22 -7.29
CA PRO A 40 9.50 -12.52 -8.58
C PRO A 40 8.32 -11.59 -8.85
N ILE A 41 8.02 -11.36 -10.11
CA ILE A 41 6.79 -10.66 -10.52
C ILE A 41 5.61 -11.54 -10.11
N PRO A 42 4.61 -11.03 -9.38
CA PRO A 42 3.44 -11.82 -9.00
C PRO A 42 2.65 -12.23 -10.24
N GLU A 43 2.04 -13.40 -10.18
CA GLU A 43 1.17 -13.94 -11.24
C GLU A 43 -0.04 -13.04 -11.48
N SER A 44 -0.62 -12.54 -10.40
CA SER A 44 -1.78 -11.64 -10.41
C SER A 44 -1.56 -10.46 -9.47
N ILE A 45 -1.97 -9.28 -9.92
CA ILE A 45 -2.02 -8.05 -9.11
C ILE A 45 -3.45 -7.54 -9.20
N MET A 46 -4.12 -7.41 -8.06
CA MET A 46 -5.46 -6.86 -7.95
C MET A 46 -5.46 -5.66 -7.04
N SER A 47 -6.30 -4.67 -7.33
CA SER A 47 -6.47 -3.49 -6.49
C SER A 47 -7.93 -3.26 -6.17
N ALA A 48 -8.17 -2.69 -5.01
CA ALA A 48 -9.49 -2.32 -4.56
C ALA A 48 -9.47 -0.99 -3.82
N VAL A 49 -10.63 -0.37 -3.70
CA VAL A 49 -10.82 0.87 -2.94
C VAL A 49 -12.10 0.79 -2.14
N CYS A 50 -12.07 1.32 -0.93
CA CYS A 50 -13.23 1.44 -0.07
C CYS A 50 -13.24 2.81 0.61
N GLN A 51 -14.39 3.47 0.62
CA GLN A 51 -14.62 4.73 1.32
C GLN A 51 -15.31 4.46 2.65
N PHE A 52 -15.02 5.28 3.66
CA PHE A 52 -15.54 5.12 5.02
C PHE A 52 -16.22 6.40 5.48
N THR A 53 -17.20 6.26 6.36
CA THR A 53 -17.93 7.40 6.93
C THR A 53 -17.03 8.31 7.78
N ASP A 54 -16.01 7.73 8.39
CA ASP A 54 -15.08 8.41 9.29
C ASP A 54 -13.67 7.78 9.24
N LEU A 55 -12.70 8.52 9.76
CA LEU A 55 -11.29 8.11 9.76
C LEU A 55 -11.03 6.92 10.69
N GLU A 56 -11.74 6.82 11.81
CA GLU A 56 -11.58 5.76 12.79
C GLU A 56 -11.92 4.40 12.17
N SER A 57 -13.03 4.33 11.44
CA SER A 57 -13.45 3.13 10.70
C SER A 57 -12.41 2.68 9.67
N ALA A 58 -11.82 3.61 8.92
CA ALA A 58 -10.74 3.30 7.97
C ALA A 58 -9.49 2.77 8.67
N VAL A 59 -9.07 3.41 9.77
CA VAL A 59 -7.91 2.97 10.56
C VAL A 59 -8.15 1.59 11.17
N LEU A 60 -9.32 1.35 11.75
CA LEU A 60 -9.68 0.06 12.34
C LEU A 60 -9.63 -1.06 11.30
N THR A 61 -10.20 -0.82 10.11
CA THR A 61 -10.11 -1.79 9.00
C THR A 61 -8.66 -2.12 8.64
N SER A 62 -7.79 -1.10 8.53
CA SER A 62 -6.37 -1.32 8.25
C SER A 62 -5.68 -2.16 9.32
N GLN A 63 -5.98 -1.91 10.59
CA GLN A 63 -5.45 -2.69 11.71
C GLN A 63 -5.91 -4.14 11.65
N GLU A 64 -7.20 -4.37 11.43
CA GLU A 64 -7.77 -5.72 11.33
C GLU A 64 -7.18 -6.51 10.18
N VAL A 65 -7.04 -5.92 8.99
CA VAL A 65 -6.40 -6.56 7.84
C VAL A 65 -5.00 -7.07 8.18
N ILE A 66 -4.21 -6.25 8.90
CA ILE A 66 -2.86 -6.64 9.34
C ILE A 66 -2.93 -7.72 10.44
N GLN A 67 -3.82 -7.58 11.41
CA GLN A 67 -3.98 -8.53 12.52
C GLN A 67 -4.46 -9.92 12.07
N TYR A 68 -5.33 -9.98 11.06
CA TYR A 68 -5.75 -11.23 10.43
C TYR A 68 -4.66 -11.88 9.59
N GLY A 69 -3.51 -11.20 9.38
CA GLY A 69 -2.39 -11.73 8.62
C GLY A 69 -2.69 -11.85 7.13
N ILE A 70 -3.57 -11.03 6.60
CA ILE A 70 -3.89 -11.02 5.17
C ILE A 70 -2.63 -10.65 4.37
N PRO A 71 -2.25 -11.45 3.35
CA PRO A 71 -1.07 -11.16 2.53
C PRO A 71 -1.34 -10.00 1.58
N ILE A 72 -1.37 -8.79 2.15
CA ILE A 72 -1.59 -7.57 1.38
C ILE A 72 -0.26 -6.93 0.99
N ALA A 73 -0.12 -6.51 -0.27
CA ALA A 73 1.09 -5.87 -0.78
C ALA A 73 1.16 -4.41 -0.39
N ARG A 74 0.00 -3.73 -0.33
CA ARG A 74 -0.06 -2.30 -0.06
C ARG A 74 -1.43 -1.92 0.51
N ILE A 75 -1.43 -1.10 1.58
CA ILE A 75 -2.60 -0.37 2.07
C ILE A 75 -2.18 1.09 2.16
N GLU A 76 -2.93 1.97 1.52
CA GLU A 76 -2.73 3.40 1.64
C GLU A 76 -4.03 4.10 1.97
N MET A 77 -3.96 5.15 2.77
CA MET A 77 -5.12 5.90 3.22
C MET A 77 -5.01 7.35 2.80
N LEU A 78 -6.10 7.89 2.26
CA LEU A 78 -6.32 9.31 2.11
C LEU A 78 -7.43 9.75 3.06
N ASN A 79 -7.18 10.83 3.79
CA ASN A 79 -8.22 11.45 4.60
C ASN A 79 -9.20 12.25 3.72
N LYS A 80 -10.24 12.79 4.35
CA LYS A 80 -11.26 13.58 3.66
C LYS A 80 -10.69 14.74 2.84
N ASP A 81 -9.79 15.53 3.43
CA ASP A 81 -9.23 16.74 2.79
C ASP A 81 -8.35 16.35 1.59
N GLN A 82 -7.56 15.30 1.73
CA GLN A 82 -6.76 14.75 0.63
C GLN A 82 -7.65 14.22 -0.49
N MET A 83 -8.73 13.52 -0.17
CA MET A 83 -9.68 13.05 -1.18
C MET A 83 -10.36 14.20 -1.91
N GLU A 84 -10.73 15.28 -1.22
CA GLU A 84 -11.28 16.47 -1.85
C GLU A 84 -10.32 17.10 -2.87
N LEU A 85 -9.03 17.22 -2.50
CA LEU A 85 -7.98 17.71 -3.40
C LEU A 85 -7.82 16.81 -4.64
N VAL A 86 -7.75 15.50 -4.43
CA VAL A 86 -7.59 14.52 -5.51
C VAL A 86 -8.80 14.51 -6.45
N ILE A 87 -10.01 14.54 -5.91
CA ILE A 87 -11.25 14.58 -6.70
C ILE A 87 -11.26 15.82 -7.60
N ASN A 88 -10.90 16.98 -7.05
CA ASN A 88 -10.87 18.24 -7.80
C ASN A 88 -9.77 18.25 -8.87
N TYR A 89 -8.57 17.76 -8.55
CA TYR A 89 -7.43 17.73 -9.46
C TYR A 89 -7.60 16.70 -10.59
N SER A 90 -7.92 15.46 -10.24
CA SER A 90 -8.03 14.33 -11.18
C SER A 90 -9.43 14.18 -11.77
N LYS A 91 -10.39 15.04 -11.38
CA LYS A 91 -11.80 15.05 -11.85
C LYS A 91 -12.48 13.69 -11.68
N LEU A 92 -12.28 13.05 -10.55
CA LEU A 92 -12.88 11.76 -10.21
C LEU A 92 -14.38 11.96 -9.93
N LYS A 93 -15.25 11.37 -10.76
CA LYS A 93 -16.70 11.54 -10.65
C LYS A 93 -17.40 10.54 -9.73
N ASP A 94 -16.71 9.42 -9.44
CA ASP A 94 -17.30 8.26 -8.74
C ASP A 94 -16.87 8.15 -7.28
N TYR A 95 -16.29 9.22 -6.74
CA TYR A 95 -15.79 9.28 -5.36
C TYR A 95 -16.29 10.51 -4.64
N GLU A 96 -16.54 10.33 -3.34
CA GLU A 96 -16.88 11.41 -2.43
C GLU A 96 -15.64 11.85 -1.63
N ALA A 97 -15.68 13.05 -1.04
CA ALA A 97 -14.65 13.53 -0.13
C ALA A 97 -14.81 12.85 1.24
N LEU A 98 -14.44 11.59 1.31
CA LEU A 98 -14.49 10.72 2.49
C LEU A 98 -13.15 10.02 2.70
N PRO A 99 -12.83 9.61 3.95
CA PRO A 99 -11.66 8.77 4.20
C PRO A 99 -11.70 7.52 3.33
N THR A 100 -10.61 7.27 2.60
CA THR A 100 -10.56 6.22 1.57
C THR A 100 -9.33 5.35 1.77
N LEU A 101 -9.53 4.03 1.76
CA LEU A 101 -8.46 3.04 1.71
C LEU A 101 -8.29 2.50 0.29
N PHE A 102 -7.02 2.44 -0.12
CA PHE A 102 -6.57 1.82 -1.36
C PHE A 102 -5.79 0.56 -1.01
N PHE A 103 -6.18 -0.56 -1.60
CA PHE A 103 -5.59 -1.87 -1.36
C PHE A 103 -4.94 -2.42 -2.63
N GLU A 104 -3.82 -3.12 -2.48
CA GLU A 104 -3.22 -3.89 -3.56
C GLU A 104 -2.79 -5.27 -3.05
N PHE A 105 -3.15 -6.30 -3.81
CA PHE A 105 -2.91 -7.70 -3.50
C PHE A 105 -2.00 -8.32 -4.56
N HIS A 106 -0.97 -9.04 -4.12
CA HIS A 106 -0.02 -9.75 -4.98
C HIS A 106 -0.06 -11.24 -4.67
N GLY A 107 -0.26 -12.08 -5.67
CA GLY A 107 -0.29 -13.53 -5.48
C GLY A 107 -0.77 -14.26 -6.72
N SER A 108 -1.36 -15.45 -6.52
CA SER A 108 -2.17 -16.11 -7.54
C SER A 108 -3.56 -15.45 -7.60
N GLU A 109 -4.26 -15.66 -8.70
CA GLU A 109 -5.62 -15.11 -8.86
C GLU A 109 -6.57 -15.61 -7.77
N GLU A 110 -6.48 -16.88 -7.40
CA GLU A 110 -7.30 -17.49 -6.37
C GLU A 110 -7.01 -16.93 -4.98
N SER A 111 -5.72 -16.82 -4.62
CA SER A 111 -5.30 -16.24 -3.34
C SER A 111 -5.73 -14.78 -3.20
N ASN A 112 -5.61 -13.99 -4.27
CA ASN A 112 -6.04 -12.61 -4.27
C ASN A 112 -7.56 -12.49 -4.08
N LYS A 113 -8.36 -13.32 -4.78
CA LYS A 113 -9.83 -13.34 -4.63
C LYS A 113 -10.27 -13.71 -3.21
N GLU A 114 -9.58 -14.65 -2.57
CA GLU A 114 -9.85 -15.01 -1.18
C GLU A 114 -9.53 -13.87 -0.22
N SER A 115 -8.34 -13.30 -0.33
CA SER A 115 -7.90 -12.15 0.49
C SER A 115 -8.85 -10.97 0.35
N ILE A 116 -9.27 -10.65 -0.85
CA ILE A 116 -10.19 -9.55 -1.14
C ILE A 116 -11.55 -9.77 -0.47
N LYS A 117 -12.11 -10.98 -0.52
CA LYS A 117 -13.40 -11.27 0.15
C LYS A 117 -13.33 -10.99 1.66
N ILE A 118 -12.21 -11.37 2.29
CA ILE A 118 -12.02 -11.12 3.72
C ILE A 118 -11.90 -9.62 3.99
N VAL A 119 -11.12 -8.89 3.19
CA VAL A 119 -10.95 -7.44 3.34
C VAL A 119 -12.26 -6.69 3.08
N GLU A 120 -13.05 -7.13 2.11
CA GLU A 120 -14.39 -6.58 1.84
C GLU A 120 -15.32 -6.78 3.04
N GLU A 121 -15.32 -7.96 3.65
CA GLU A 121 -16.12 -8.25 4.84
C GLU A 121 -15.69 -7.38 6.03
N LEU A 122 -14.38 -7.27 6.30
CA LEU A 122 -13.84 -6.39 7.34
C LEU A 122 -14.22 -4.93 7.09
N SER A 123 -14.11 -4.46 5.84
CA SER A 123 -14.50 -3.10 5.48
C SER A 123 -15.98 -2.84 5.74
N LYS A 124 -16.87 -3.76 5.36
CA LYS A 124 -18.31 -3.66 5.61
C LYS A 124 -18.63 -3.63 7.10
N ASN A 125 -17.98 -4.45 7.91
CA ASN A 125 -18.17 -4.49 9.36
C ASN A 125 -17.77 -3.17 10.03
N ASN A 126 -16.86 -2.42 9.42
CA ASN A 126 -16.36 -1.13 9.89
C ASN A 126 -16.96 0.07 9.11
N ASN A 127 -18.22 -0.03 8.70
CA ASN A 127 -18.95 1.05 8.01
C ASN A 127 -18.30 1.52 6.69
N GLY A 128 -17.57 0.65 6.01
CA GLY A 128 -17.10 0.89 4.65
C GLY A 128 -18.25 0.89 3.66
N SER A 129 -18.15 1.75 2.65
CA SER A 129 -19.05 1.80 1.51
C SER A 129 -18.83 0.62 0.56
N ASP A 130 -19.48 0.67 -0.61
CA ASP A 130 -19.27 -0.32 -1.64
C ASP A 130 -17.79 -0.46 -2.01
N PHE A 131 -17.33 -1.70 -1.93
CA PHE A 131 -15.97 -2.06 -2.24
C PHE A 131 -15.81 -2.09 -3.77
N LYS A 132 -14.98 -1.18 -4.32
CA LYS A 132 -14.77 -1.08 -5.76
C LYS A 132 -13.47 -1.77 -6.14
N TRP A 133 -13.53 -2.62 -7.15
CA TRP A 133 -12.39 -3.38 -7.65
C TRP A 133 -11.83 -2.80 -8.93
N ALA A 134 -10.54 -2.99 -9.12
CA ALA A 134 -9.89 -2.79 -10.40
C ALA A 134 -9.42 -4.15 -10.93
N GLU A 135 -10.16 -4.70 -11.88
CA GLU A 135 -9.83 -5.97 -12.52
C GLU A 135 -8.82 -5.79 -13.64
N THR A 136 -8.86 -4.63 -14.32
CA THR A 136 -7.97 -4.35 -15.44
C THR A 136 -6.75 -3.54 -15.00
N LEU A 137 -5.66 -3.66 -15.75
CA LEU A 137 -4.46 -2.83 -15.56
C LEU A 137 -4.78 -1.33 -15.65
N GLU A 138 -5.69 -0.96 -16.54
CA GLU A 138 -6.09 0.44 -16.74
C GLU A 138 -6.83 1.00 -15.52
N ASP A 139 -7.79 0.26 -14.98
CA ASP A 139 -8.54 0.68 -13.79
C ASP A 139 -7.63 0.77 -12.57
N ARG A 140 -6.73 -0.21 -12.41
CA ARG A 140 -5.71 -0.18 -11.36
C ARG A 140 -4.83 1.07 -11.46
N ASN A 141 -4.34 1.38 -12.66
CA ASN A 141 -3.51 2.56 -12.87
C ASN A 141 -4.26 3.86 -12.57
N LYS A 142 -5.55 3.94 -12.92
CA LYS A 142 -6.40 5.09 -12.57
C LYS A 142 -6.54 5.27 -11.05
N LEU A 143 -6.76 4.17 -10.30
CA LEU A 143 -6.86 4.22 -8.84
C LEU A 143 -5.55 4.72 -8.22
N TRP A 144 -4.41 4.18 -8.65
CA TRP A 144 -3.11 4.59 -8.12
C TRP A 144 -2.69 5.97 -8.61
N GLN A 145 -3.10 6.40 -9.80
CA GLN A 145 -2.87 7.77 -10.27
C GLN A 145 -3.55 8.78 -9.34
N ALA A 146 -4.80 8.53 -8.96
CA ALA A 146 -5.51 9.35 -8.00
C ALA A 146 -4.72 9.53 -6.69
N ARG A 147 -4.11 8.44 -6.18
CA ARG A 147 -3.25 8.50 -4.99
C ARG A 147 -1.97 9.29 -5.23
N HIS A 148 -1.35 9.15 -6.39
CA HIS A 148 -0.13 9.90 -6.75
C HIS A 148 -0.39 11.39 -6.90
N ASP A 149 -1.55 11.77 -7.42
CA ASP A 149 -1.94 13.17 -7.63
C ASP A 149 -2.08 13.97 -6.32
N CYS A 150 -2.16 13.29 -5.17
CA CYS A 150 -2.07 13.93 -3.85
C CYS A 150 -0.76 14.69 -3.59
N TYR A 151 0.25 14.50 -4.42
CA TYR A 151 1.56 15.14 -4.27
C TYR A 151 1.62 16.55 -4.87
N TYR A 152 0.64 16.93 -5.64
CA TYR A 152 0.55 18.21 -6.36
C TYR A 152 -0.60 19.06 -5.84
#